data_85103e189687e3b3f8ab410aac355cd9
#
_entry.id   85103e189687e3b3f8ab410aac355cd9
#
_cell.length_a   1.000
_cell.length_b   1.000
_cell.length_c   1.000
_cell.angle_alpha   90.00
_cell.angle_beta   90.00
_cell.angle_gamma   90.00
#
_symmetry.space_group_name_H-M   'P 1'
#
loop_
_entity.id
_entity.type
_entity.pdbx_description
1 polymer ?
#
loop_
_entity_poly.entity_id
_entity_poly.type
_entity_poly.pdbx_seq_one_letter_code
_entity_poly.pdbx_strand_id
1 'polypeptide(L)'
;CRAERAATGLIVDGAAAKAAHEVGVGKTLNFALGGKSRIPGDSPLELPWTVEALHEGNFAATGPFYRGMKMRLGPSACLRYQGVRIVVATYKTQLADQAMYRYVGIEPTEQAILVNKSSVHFRADFTPIAEKILVAKAPGPMAADPADLPWRHLQRGIRLHPFGKPFA
;
A
#
# COMPACT_ATOMS: atom_id res chain seq x y z
N CYS A 1 -0.65 15.76 -9.83
CA CYS A 1 0.69 15.20 -10.00
C CYS A 1 0.75 14.46 -11.33
N ARG A 2 1.76 14.71 -12.15
CA ARG A 2 1.99 14.00 -13.42
C ARG A 2 3.04 12.91 -13.22
N ALA A 3 2.79 11.98 -12.30
CA ALA A 3 3.67 10.84 -12.11
C ALA A 3 3.54 9.90 -13.31
N GLU A 4 4.68 9.49 -13.84
CA GLU A 4 4.80 8.53 -14.93
C GLU A 4 5.48 7.28 -14.40
N ARG A 5 5.08 6.10 -14.87
CA ARG A 5 5.63 4.81 -14.44
C ARG A 5 5.67 4.67 -12.91
N ALA A 6 4.55 5.00 -12.25
CA ALA A 6 4.42 4.90 -10.81
C ALA A 6 3.49 3.74 -10.42
N ALA A 7 3.83 3.04 -9.35
CA ALA A 7 2.95 2.03 -8.78
C ALA A 7 2.82 2.18 -7.27
N THR A 8 1.65 1.89 -6.74
CA THR A 8 1.38 1.92 -5.31
C THR A 8 0.57 0.70 -4.87
N GLY A 9 0.75 0.30 -3.63
CA GLY A 9 0.00 -0.78 -3.00
C GLY A 9 0.43 -1.03 -1.56
N LEU A 10 -0.25 -1.84 -0.89
CA LEU A 10 -1.48 -2.53 -1.20
C LEU A 10 -2.66 -1.69 -0.69
N ILE A 11 -3.59 -1.34 -1.54
CA ILE A 11 -4.84 -0.73 -1.12
C ILE A 11 -5.83 -1.84 -0.79
N VAL A 12 -6.28 -1.86 0.46
CA VAL A 12 -7.24 -2.87 0.94
C VAL A 12 -8.64 -2.32 0.74
N ASP A 13 -9.28 -2.75 -0.33
CA ASP A 13 -10.63 -2.35 -0.72
C ASP A 13 -11.34 -3.47 -1.50
N GLY A 14 -11.97 -4.39 -0.76
CA GLY A 14 -12.67 -5.53 -1.37
C GLY A 14 -13.85 -5.13 -2.26
N ALA A 15 -14.51 -4.00 -1.97
CA ALA A 15 -15.60 -3.49 -2.81
C ALA A 15 -15.07 -2.99 -4.16
N ALA A 16 -13.94 -2.27 -4.16
CA ALA A 16 -13.29 -1.82 -5.38
C ALA A 16 -12.72 -3.00 -6.19
N ALA A 17 -12.10 -3.98 -5.53
CA ALA A 17 -11.65 -5.21 -6.19
C ALA A 17 -12.81 -5.97 -6.85
N LYS A 18 -13.94 -6.13 -6.15
CA LYS A 18 -15.14 -6.77 -6.69
C LYS A 18 -15.68 -6.02 -7.91
N ALA A 19 -15.82 -4.69 -7.81
CA ALA A 19 -16.28 -3.86 -8.93
C ALA A 19 -15.37 -3.99 -10.16
N ALA A 20 -14.05 -4.06 -9.96
CA ALA A 20 -13.11 -4.30 -11.05
C ALA A 20 -13.32 -5.66 -11.73
N HIS A 21 -13.59 -6.73 -10.95
CA HIS A 21 -13.89 -8.05 -11.49
C HIS A 21 -15.22 -8.09 -12.27
N GLU A 22 -16.24 -7.37 -11.83
CA GLU A 22 -17.54 -7.26 -12.52
C GLU A 22 -17.42 -6.54 -13.86
N VAL A 23 -16.56 -5.52 -13.94
CA VAL A 23 -16.35 -4.70 -15.15
C VAL A 23 -15.44 -5.38 -16.17
N GLY A 24 -14.39 -6.06 -15.70
CA GLY A 24 -13.44 -6.78 -16.52
C GLY A 24 -12.25 -5.95 -17.02
N VAL A 25 -11.22 -6.66 -17.48
CA VAL A 25 -9.96 -6.08 -17.98
C VAL A 25 -10.21 -5.20 -19.21
N GLY A 26 -9.47 -4.09 -19.32
CA GLY A 26 -9.53 -3.12 -20.41
C GLY A 26 -10.68 -2.11 -20.28
N LYS A 27 -11.56 -2.27 -19.30
CA LYS A 27 -12.68 -1.35 -19.09
C LYS A 27 -12.32 -0.27 -18.08
N THR A 28 -13.02 0.85 -18.18
CA THR A 28 -12.89 2.00 -17.27
C THR A 28 -14.22 2.25 -16.59
N LEU A 29 -14.18 2.45 -15.27
CA LEU A 29 -15.35 2.85 -14.51
C LEU A 29 -15.00 3.81 -13.40
N ASN A 30 -15.94 4.68 -13.02
CA ASN A 30 -15.81 5.58 -11.90
C ASN A 30 -16.25 4.86 -10.62
N PHE A 31 -15.36 4.80 -9.64
CA PHE A 31 -15.70 4.36 -8.30
C PHE A 31 -14.76 4.95 -7.25
N ALA A 32 -15.22 4.92 -6.01
CA ALA A 32 -14.52 5.41 -4.85
C ALA A 32 -13.50 4.38 -4.35
N LEU A 33 -12.21 4.68 -4.44
CA LEU A 33 -11.11 3.82 -4.02
C LEU A 33 -10.52 4.29 -2.69
N GLY A 34 -10.34 3.35 -1.77
CA GLY A 34 -9.74 3.62 -0.46
C GLY A 34 -10.55 4.59 0.40
N GLY A 35 -9.90 5.29 1.32
CA GLY A 35 -10.55 6.33 2.14
C GLY A 35 -11.70 5.84 3.01
N LYS A 36 -11.70 4.56 3.42
CA LYS A 36 -12.80 3.92 4.16
C LYS A 36 -12.42 3.57 5.60
N SER A 37 -11.34 4.16 6.11
CA SER A 37 -10.84 3.87 7.46
C SER A 37 -11.63 4.53 8.59
N ARG A 38 -12.50 5.51 8.27
CA ARG A 38 -13.28 6.34 9.21
C ARG A 38 -12.39 7.25 10.09
N ILE A 39 -11.15 7.47 9.71
CA ILE A 39 -10.26 8.41 10.39
C ILE A 39 -10.58 9.82 9.90
N PRO A 40 -10.61 10.83 10.77
CA PRO A 40 -10.81 12.22 10.34
C PRO A 40 -9.80 12.63 9.26
N GLY A 41 -10.30 13.17 8.15
CA GLY A 41 -9.49 13.54 6.98
C GLY A 41 -9.29 12.44 5.96
N ASP A 42 -9.71 11.20 6.22
CA ASP A 42 -9.72 10.12 5.23
C ASP A 42 -10.95 10.25 4.32
N SER A 43 -10.73 10.20 3.00
CA SER A 43 -11.79 10.26 2.00
C SER A 43 -11.45 9.37 0.80
N PRO A 44 -12.46 8.75 0.18
CA PRO A 44 -12.23 7.97 -1.03
C PRO A 44 -11.75 8.84 -2.18
N LEU A 45 -10.94 8.26 -3.05
CA LEU A 45 -10.52 8.88 -4.29
C LEU A 45 -11.41 8.39 -5.43
N GLU A 46 -12.22 9.30 -5.98
CA GLU A 46 -13.14 9.02 -7.08
C GLU A 46 -12.51 9.45 -8.42
N LEU A 47 -12.14 8.49 -9.23
CA LEU A 47 -11.51 8.70 -10.54
C LEU A 47 -12.01 7.64 -11.53
N PRO A 48 -11.86 7.90 -12.85
CA PRO A 48 -12.09 6.90 -13.88
C PRO A 48 -10.92 5.89 -13.90
N TRP A 49 -11.10 4.80 -13.18
CA TRP A 49 -10.11 3.72 -13.08
C TRP A 49 -10.20 2.78 -14.27
N THR A 50 -9.09 2.54 -14.94
CA THR A 50 -8.96 1.48 -15.95
C THR A 50 -8.48 0.21 -15.29
N VAL A 51 -9.17 -0.91 -15.51
CA VAL A 51 -8.76 -2.23 -15.02
C VAL A 51 -7.69 -2.79 -15.96
N GLU A 52 -6.44 -2.91 -15.51
CA GLU A 52 -5.35 -3.46 -16.33
C GLU A 52 -5.18 -4.97 -16.12
N ALA A 53 -5.39 -5.47 -14.91
CA ALA A 53 -5.31 -6.90 -14.60
C ALA A 53 -6.24 -7.28 -13.47
N LEU A 54 -6.65 -8.54 -13.44
CA LEU A 54 -7.43 -9.17 -12.38
C LEU A 54 -6.72 -10.43 -11.90
N HIS A 55 -6.84 -10.73 -10.61
CA HIS A 55 -6.24 -11.91 -10.02
C HIS A 55 -7.02 -12.36 -8.78
N GLU A 56 -7.03 -13.69 -8.53
CA GLU A 56 -7.69 -14.27 -7.35
C GLU A 56 -6.90 -14.08 -6.03
N GLY A 57 -5.75 -13.44 -6.11
CA GLY A 57 -4.91 -13.11 -4.96
C GLY A 57 -4.14 -14.29 -4.35
N ASN A 58 -4.04 -15.43 -5.05
CA ASN A 58 -3.30 -16.60 -4.60
C ASN A 58 -1.97 -16.71 -5.35
N PHE A 59 -0.86 -16.52 -4.66
CA PHE A 59 0.49 -16.62 -5.25
C PHE A 59 1.53 -16.96 -4.16
N ALA A 60 2.73 -17.34 -4.58
CA ALA A 60 3.85 -17.57 -3.67
C ALA A 60 4.67 -16.29 -3.51
N ALA A 61 4.96 -15.93 -2.28
CA ALA A 61 5.90 -14.85 -1.96
C ALA A 61 7.34 -15.32 -2.20
N THR A 62 8.16 -14.46 -2.80
CA THR A 62 9.54 -14.79 -3.21
C THR A 62 10.59 -13.97 -2.47
N GLY A 63 10.21 -12.82 -1.94
CA GLY A 63 11.10 -11.92 -1.21
C GLY A 63 11.48 -12.41 0.18
N PRO A 64 12.54 -11.87 0.77
CA PRO A 64 13.14 -12.39 2.01
C PRO A 64 12.19 -12.44 3.20
N PHE A 65 11.27 -11.46 3.31
CA PHE A 65 10.38 -11.35 4.46
C PHE A 65 9.26 -12.41 4.46
N TYR A 66 8.65 -12.66 3.29
CA TYR A 66 7.54 -13.59 3.14
C TYR A 66 7.96 -14.92 2.49
N ARG A 67 9.24 -15.19 2.29
CA ARG A 67 9.74 -16.34 1.54
C ARG A 67 9.04 -17.64 1.90
N GLY A 68 8.49 -18.28 0.88
CA GLY A 68 7.80 -19.57 1.00
C GLY A 68 6.35 -19.48 1.47
N MET A 69 5.86 -18.28 1.82
CA MET A 69 4.45 -18.10 2.18
C MET A 69 3.56 -18.15 0.94
N LYS A 70 2.47 -18.89 1.06
CA LYS A 70 1.37 -18.85 0.09
C LYS A 70 0.46 -17.68 0.46
N MET A 71 0.56 -16.60 -0.30
CA MET A 71 -0.25 -15.41 -0.12
C MET A 71 -1.71 -15.68 -0.54
N ARG A 72 -2.65 -15.13 0.23
CA ARG A 72 -4.08 -15.19 -0.04
C ARG A 72 -4.67 -13.82 0.18
N LEU A 73 -4.70 -13.01 -0.87
CA LEU A 73 -5.15 -11.62 -0.80
C LEU A 73 -6.62 -11.44 -1.23
N GLY A 74 -7.28 -12.54 -1.66
CA GLY A 74 -8.62 -12.53 -2.23
C GLY A 74 -8.66 -11.83 -3.60
N PRO A 75 -9.85 -11.68 -4.19
CA PRO A 75 -10.00 -10.97 -5.45
C PRO A 75 -9.24 -9.66 -5.42
N SER A 76 -8.43 -9.46 -6.45
CA SER A 76 -7.47 -8.35 -6.55
C SER A 76 -7.44 -7.79 -7.96
N ALA A 77 -7.03 -6.54 -8.11
CA ALA A 77 -6.93 -5.87 -9.40
C ALA A 77 -5.71 -4.95 -9.47
N CYS A 78 -5.18 -4.78 -10.67
CA CYS A 78 -4.38 -3.63 -11.04
C CYS A 78 -5.30 -2.57 -11.64
N LEU A 79 -5.39 -1.43 -11.00
CA LEU A 79 -6.13 -0.27 -11.50
C LEU A 79 -5.15 0.79 -11.98
N ARG A 80 -5.46 1.45 -13.08
CA ARG A 80 -4.64 2.54 -13.61
C ARG A 80 -5.44 3.83 -13.74
N TYR A 81 -4.80 4.92 -13.35
CA TYR A 81 -5.20 6.27 -13.71
C TYR A 81 -3.97 7.06 -14.18
N GLN A 82 -3.99 7.49 -15.46
CA GLN A 82 -2.84 8.12 -16.12
C GLN A 82 -1.57 7.23 -16.01
N GLY A 83 -0.44 7.76 -15.52
CA GLY A 83 0.83 7.04 -15.32
C GLY A 83 0.95 6.28 -14.00
N VAL A 84 -0.15 6.17 -13.22
CA VAL A 84 -0.12 5.54 -11.89
C VAL A 84 -0.93 4.24 -11.90
N ARG A 85 -0.30 3.15 -11.47
CA ARG A 85 -0.90 1.84 -11.22
C ARG A 85 -1.13 1.63 -9.73
N ILE A 86 -2.26 1.03 -9.38
CA ILE A 86 -2.62 0.75 -8.00
C ILE A 86 -2.96 -0.73 -7.84
N VAL A 87 -2.27 -1.40 -6.92
CA VAL A 87 -2.62 -2.77 -6.51
C VAL A 87 -3.71 -2.70 -5.47
N VAL A 88 -4.88 -3.22 -5.82
CA VAL A 88 -6.03 -3.32 -4.91
C VAL A 88 -6.27 -4.77 -4.56
N ALA A 89 -6.52 -5.05 -3.29
CA ALA A 89 -6.80 -6.41 -2.81
C ALA A 89 -7.92 -6.42 -1.76
N THR A 90 -8.53 -7.59 -1.57
CA THR A 90 -9.60 -7.77 -0.61
C THR A 90 -9.08 -7.89 0.82
N TYR A 91 -8.00 -8.65 1.04
CA TYR A 91 -7.51 -8.93 2.39
C TYR A 91 -6.26 -8.13 2.74
N LYS A 92 -6.20 -7.72 4.02
CA LYS A 92 -5.17 -6.83 4.52
C LYS A 92 -3.83 -7.55 4.68
N THR A 93 -2.79 -6.97 4.08
CA THR A 93 -1.39 -7.27 4.37
C THR A 93 -0.53 -6.05 4.07
N GLN A 94 0.71 -6.04 4.51
CA GLN A 94 1.66 -5.00 4.12
C GLN A 94 2.36 -5.37 2.81
N LEU A 95 2.65 -4.39 1.96
CA LEU A 95 3.40 -4.60 0.73
C LEU A 95 4.90 -4.68 1.05
N ALA A 96 5.42 -5.89 1.24
CA ALA A 96 6.79 -6.14 1.64
C ALA A 96 7.54 -7.14 0.74
N ASP A 97 6.94 -7.50 -0.40
CA ASP A 97 7.47 -8.47 -1.36
C ASP A 97 7.16 -8.00 -2.78
N GLN A 98 8.13 -8.06 -3.67
CA GLN A 98 7.97 -7.65 -5.07
C GLN A 98 6.94 -8.52 -5.82
N ALA A 99 6.75 -9.78 -5.40
CA ALA A 99 5.69 -10.64 -5.95
C ALA A 99 4.30 -10.03 -5.76
N MET A 100 4.11 -9.12 -4.77
CA MET A 100 2.85 -8.40 -4.54
C MET A 100 2.57 -7.29 -5.57
N TYR A 101 3.49 -7.00 -6.45
CA TYR A 101 3.28 -6.21 -7.65
C TYR A 101 3.16 -7.12 -8.87
N ARG A 102 4.06 -8.12 -8.96
CA ARG A 102 4.14 -9.01 -10.13
C ARG A 102 2.90 -9.85 -10.35
N TYR A 103 2.19 -10.26 -9.28
CA TYR A 103 0.99 -11.09 -9.42
C TYR A 103 -0.17 -10.40 -10.18
N VAL A 104 -0.15 -9.07 -10.27
CA VAL A 104 -1.09 -8.28 -11.07
C VAL A 104 -0.41 -7.61 -12.28
N GLY A 105 0.74 -8.13 -12.72
CA GLY A 105 1.41 -7.70 -13.95
C GLY A 105 2.25 -6.43 -13.84
N ILE A 106 2.60 -5.97 -12.62
CA ILE A 106 3.49 -4.81 -12.44
C ILE A 106 4.90 -5.32 -12.15
N GLU A 107 5.87 -5.02 -13.02
CA GLU A 107 7.28 -5.27 -12.72
C GLU A 107 7.88 -4.07 -11.95
N PRO A 108 8.32 -4.27 -10.69
CA PRO A 108 8.82 -3.18 -9.86
C PRO A 108 10.03 -2.45 -10.44
N THR A 109 10.93 -3.17 -11.09
CA THR A 109 12.17 -2.61 -11.66
C THR A 109 11.93 -1.70 -12.87
N GLU A 110 10.76 -1.77 -13.49
CA GLU A 110 10.35 -0.89 -14.59
C GLU A 110 9.69 0.40 -14.11
N GLN A 111 9.39 0.51 -12.81
CA GLN A 111 8.74 1.69 -12.27
C GLN A 111 9.76 2.74 -11.86
N ALA A 112 9.44 4.01 -12.13
CA ALA A 112 10.23 5.15 -11.65
C ALA A 112 9.91 5.47 -10.18
N ILE A 113 8.70 5.16 -9.73
CA ILE A 113 8.25 5.41 -8.36
C ILE A 113 7.47 4.20 -7.85
N LEU A 114 7.87 3.68 -6.69
CA LEU A 114 7.14 2.67 -5.96
C LEU A 114 6.70 3.23 -4.60
N VAL A 115 5.41 3.21 -4.30
CA VAL A 115 4.88 3.62 -3.00
C VAL A 115 4.38 2.39 -2.26
N ASN A 116 5.19 1.90 -1.33
CA ASN A 116 4.90 0.68 -0.59
C ASN A 116 4.18 0.98 0.73
N LYS A 117 2.97 0.46 0.90
CA LYS A 117 2.25 0.50 2.17
C LYS A 117 2.83 -0.53 3.14
N SER A 118 4.00 -0.21 3.67
CA SER A 118 4.76 -1.02 4.63
C SER A 118 5.67 -0.12 5.45
N SER A 119 5.79 -0.34 6.76
CA SER A 119 6.62 0.52 7.62
C SER A 119 8.12 0.21 7.50
N VAL A 120 8.50 -1.06 7.56
CA VAL A 120 9.92 -1.49 7.64
C VAL A 120 10.23 -2.66 6.70
N HIS A 121 9.38 -3.69 6.66
CA HIS A 121 9.69 -4.99 6.07
C HIS A 121 9.93 -4.96 4.55
N PHE A 122 9.39 -3.95 3.85
CA PHE A 122 9.65 -3.73 2.43
C PHE A 122 11.14 -3.58 2.10
N ARG A 123 11.95 -3.10 3.05
CA ARG A 123 13.37 -2.83 2.82
C ARG A 123 14.15 -4.07 2.41
N ALA A 124 13.78 -5.24 2.94
CA ALA A 124 14.47 -6.48 2.66
C ALA A 124 14.44 -6.86 1.17
N ASP A 125 13.35 -6.53 0.47
CA ASP A 125 13.16 -6.92 -0.93
C ASP A 125 13.30 -5.72 -1.89
N PHE A 126 13.00 -4.50 -1.45
CA PHE A 126 13.00 -3.32 -2.33
C PHE A 126 14.30 -2.48 -2.26
N THR A 127 15.08 -2.57 -1.19
CA THR A 127 16.36 -1.83 -1.12
C THR A 127 17.30 -2.17 -2.28
N PRO A 128 17.44 -3.42 -2.73
CA PRO A 128 18.35 -3.76 -3.84
C PRO A 128 17.99 -3.13 -5.19
N ILE A 129 16.74 -2.73 -5.39
CA ILE A 129 16.24 -2.17 -6.65
C ILE A 129 15.99 -0.66 -6.59
N ALA A 130 16.13 -0.05 -5.41
CA ALA A 130 15.80 1.36 -5.19
C ALA A 130 17.08 2.22 -5.21
N GLU A 131 17.12 3.25 -6.05
CA GLU A 131 18.16 4.28 -6.00
C GLU A 131 18.03 5.13 -4.72
N LYS A 132 16.80 5.44 -4.31
CA LYS A 132 16.49 6.24 -3.13
C LYS A 132 15.25 5.77 -2.43
N ILE A 133 15.31 5.69 -1.10
CA ILE A 133 14.16 5.36 -0.25
C ILE A 133 13.77 6.60 0.55
N LEU A 134 12.51 7.03 0.39
CA LEU A 134 11.89 8.09 1.17
C LEU A 134 10.86 7.48 2.10
N VAL A 135 10.85 7.91 3.35
CA VAL A 135 9.82 7.52 4.32
C VAL A 135 8.81 8.65 4.41
N ALA A 136 7.60 8.37 3.95
CA ALA A 136 6.49 9.32 4.04
C ALA A 136 5.67 9.04 5.31
N LYS A 137 5.41 10.10 6.09
CA LYS A 137 4.50 10.09 7.22
C LYS A 137 3.17 10.65 6.74
N ALA A 138 2.15 9.81 6.75
CA ALA A 138 0.82 10.17 6.31
C ALA A 138 -0.20 9.96 7.44
N PRO A 139 -1.31 10.69 7.47
CA PRO A 139 -2.42 10.39 8.36
C PRO A 139 -2.89 8.96 8.18
N GLY A 140 -3.22 8.29 9.28
CA GLY A 140 -3.67 6.91 9.23
C GLY A 140 -3.99 6.34 10.61
N PRO A 141 -4.51 5.09 10.68
CA PRO A 141 -4.90 4.45 11.93
C PRO A 141 -3.72 4.10 12.84
N MET A 142 -2.50 4.18 12.33
CA MET A 142 -1.29 3.90 13.08
C MET A 142 -0.33 5.07 12.95
N ALA A 143 -0.03 5.72 14.05
CA ALA A 143 0.98 6.76 14.10
C ALA A 143 2.35 6.16 13.75
N ALA A 144 3.05 6.77 12.79
CA ALA A 144 4.40 6.36 12.43
C ALA A 144 5.41 6.69 13.52
N ASP A 145 5.09 7.68 14.34
CA ASP A 145 5.89 8.17 15.45
C ASP A 145 5.04 8.20 16.72
N PRO A 146 5.40 7.46 17.78
CA PRO A 146 4.67 7.49 19.05
C PRO A 146 4.55 8.88 19.67
N ALA A 147 5.48 9.80 19.38
CA ALA A 147 5.44 11.17 19.90
C ALA A 147 4.30 12.02 19.31
N ASP A 148 3.73 11.61 18.17
CA ASP A 148 2.59 12.32 17.55
C ASP A 148 1.25 12.04 18.22
N LEU A 149 1.19 11.02 19.08
CA LEU A 149 -0.05 10.68 19.77
C LEU A 149 -0.31 11.64 20.94
N PRO A 150 -1.57 12.03 21.17
CA PRO A 150 -1.95 12.96 22.23
C PRO A 150 -1.95 12.26 23.61
N TRP A 151 -0.79 11.85 24.06
CA TRP A 151 -0.62 11.18 25.34
C TRP A 151 -1.09 12.04 26.50
N ARG A 152 -1.88 11.45 27.42
CA ARG A 152 -2.40 12.14 28.62
C ARG A 152 -1.99 11.47 29.93
N HIS A 153 -1.63 10.18 29.90
CA HIS A 153 -1.41 9.36 31.09
C HIS A 153 -0.12 8.54 30.99
N LEU A 154 0.92 9.10 30.39
CA LEU A 154 2.24 8.47 30.42
C LEU A 154 2.89 8.69 31.80
N GLN A 155 3.64 7.69 32.23
CA GLN A 155 4.50 7.83 33.39
C GLN A 155 5.58 8.91 33.11
N ARG A 156 5.82 9.78 34.10
CA ARG A 156 6.88 10.80 34.00
C ARG A 156 8.23 10.12 33.76
N GLY A 157 9.07 10.72 32.94
CA GLY A 157 10.39 10.22 32.60
C GLY A 157 10.43 9.22 31.44
N ILE A 158 9.28 8.75 30.91
CA ILE A 158 9.27 7.91 29.70
C ILE A 158 9.74 8.73 28.51
N ARG A 159 10.58 8.14 27.68
CA ARG A 159 11.01 8.73 26.41
C ARG A 159 10.21 8.15 25.26
N LEU A 160 9.63 9.02 24.44
CA LEU A 160 8.91 8.64 23.22
C LEU A 160 9.84 8.37 22.04
N HIS A 161 11.09 8.85 22.14
CA HIS A 161 12.19 8.52 21.24
C HIS A 161 13.40 8.06 22.06
N PRO A 162 14.27 7.17 21.51
CA PRO A 162 15.44 6.67 22.24
C PRO A 162 16.34 7.77 22.83
N PHE A 163 16.50 8.88 22.11
CA PHE A 163 17.32 10.03 22.53
C PHE A 163 16.50 11.31 22.76
N GLY A 164 15.17 11.18 22.81
CA GLY A 164 14.26 12.31 23.04
C GLY A 164 14.25 12.80 24.47
N LYS A 165 13.65 13.98 24.67
CA LYS A 165 13.39 14.47 26.04
C LYS A 165 12.40 13.54 26.74
N PRO A 166 12.57 13.32 28.07
CA PRO A 166 11.56 12.63 28.86
C PRO A 166 10.22 13.37 28.82
N PHE A 167 9.14 12.60 28.91
CA PHE A 167 7.79 13.15 29.07
C PHE A 167 7.69 13.83 30.45
N ALA A 168 7.19 15.06 30.46
CA ALA A 168 7.09 15.90 31.66
C ALA A 168 5.80 15.68 32.46
#